data_81d3c380d9a2703f1b68628918b50184
#
_entry.id   81d3c380d9a2703f1b68628918b50184
#
_cell.length_a   1.000
_cell.length_b   1.000
_cell.length_c   1.000
_cell.angle_alpha   90.00
_cell.angle_beta   90.00
_cell.angle_gamma   90.00
#
_symmetry.space_group_name_H-M   'P 1'
#
loop_
_entity.id
_entity.type
_entity.pdbx_description
1 polymer ?
#
loop_
_entity_poly.entity_id
_entity_poly.type
_entity_poly.pdbx_seq_one_letter_code
_entity_poly.pdbx_strand_id
1 'polypeptide(L)'
;LTQTIKDLGLKPVRLINTHCHIDHILGNAFVAKTWDLGLEIHKGEIPVLESGLMVSGMYGVPYDPSPKPSSFLNEGDEIVLDGHVMKILFTPGHSPASICFYNMADGWVIGGDVLFYESIGRTDLPGGDHATLLKSIREQLFVLPSETIVYPGHGPSTKIGYEKMFNPFLN
;
A
#
# COMPACT_ATOMS: atom_id res chain seq x y z
N LEU A 1 3.54 -5.43 17.57
CA LEU A 1 4.15 -4.29 16.88
C LEU A 1 5.08 -3.50 17.80
N THR A 2 4.60 -2.86 18.89
CA THR A 2 5.41 -1.99 19.76
C THR A 2 6.62 -2.72 20.35
N GLN A 3 6.43 -3.95 20.83
CA GLN A 3 7.53 -4.74 21.38
C GLN A 3 8.58 -5.07 20.32
N THR A 4 8.15 -5.49 19.13
CA THR A 4 9.04 -5.79 18.00
C THR A 4 9.89 -4.58 17.60
N ILE A 5 9.28 -3.40 17.51
CA ILE A 5 9.97 -2.14 17.20
C ILE A 5 11.04 -1.83 18.27
N LYS A 6 10.69 -2.00 19.55
CA LYS A 6 11.64 -1.81 20.67
C LYS A 6 12.79 -2.80 20.64
N ASP A 7 12.48 -4.09 20.44
CA ASP A 7 13.48 -5.17 20.41
C ASP A 7 14.48 -5.00 19.27
N LEU A 8 14.02 -4.44 18.14
CA LEU A 8 14.86 -4.11 16.98
C LEU A 8 15.59 -2.77 17.11
N GLY A 9 15.33 -1.99 18.18
CA GLY A 9 15.93 -0.66 18.35
C GLY A 9 15.47 0.37 17.30
N LEU A 10 14.32 0.14 16.63
CA LEU A 10 13.83 0.99 15.58
C LEU A 10 13.05 2.19 16.14
N LYS A 11 13.11 3.31 15.41
CA LYS A 11 12.32 4.51 15.70
C LYS A 11 11.35 4.76 14.54
N PRO A 12 10.04 4.60 14.71
CA PRO A 12 9.06 5.01 13.73
C PRO A 12 9.13 6.51 13.49
N VAL A 13 9.15 6.93 12.23
CA VAL A 13 9.28 8.34 11.85
C VAL A 13 8.21 8.80 10.86
N ARG A 14 7.49 7.86 10.25
CA ARG A 14 6.38 8.14 9.33
C ARG A 14 5.28 7.10 9.48
N LEU A 15 4.03 7.53 9.27
CA LEU A 15 2.84 6.67 9.16
C LEU A 15 2.26 6.85 7.76
N ILE A 16 2.40 5.82 6.93
CA ILE A 16 2.07 5.87 5.51
C ILE A 16 1.17 4.68 5.16
N ASN A 17 0.11 4.90 4.38
CA ASN A 17 -0.67 3.80 3.82
C ASN A 17 -0.52 3.73 2.29
N THR A 18 -0.47 2.52 1.76
CA THR A 18 -0.56 2.26 0.31
C THR A 18 -1.95 2.60 -0.22
N HIS A 19 -2.98 2.29 0.56
CA HIS A 19 -4.39 2.59 0.34
C HIS A 19 -5.14 2.52 1.67
N CYS A 20 -6.45 2.83 1.67
CA CYS A 20 -7.20 3.03 2.90
C CYS A 20 -8.34 2.02 3.13
N HIS A 21 -8.26 0.78 2.61
CA HIS A 21 -9.19 -0.26 3.02
C HIS A 21 -9.04 -0.57 4.51
N ILE A 22 -10.09 -1.08 5.12
CA ILE A 22 -10.22 -1.15 6.59
C ILE A 22 -9.08 -1.91 7.26
N ASP A 23 -8.65 -3.01 6.68
CA ASP A 23 -7.58 -3.88 7.20
C ASP A 23 -6.19 -3.22 7.15
N HIS A 24 -5.99 -2.21 6.29
CA HIS A 24 -4.76 -1.42 6.19
C HIS A 24 -4.74 -0.19 7.10
N ILE A 25 -5.89 0.21 7.66
CA ILE A 25 -6.00 1.42 8.48
C ILE A 25 -6.35 1.16 9.94
N LEU A 26 -6.65 -0.08 10.34
CA LEU A 26 -7.01 -0.44 11.72
C LEU A 26 -6.02 0.04 12.77
N GLY A 27 -4.74 0.10 12.43
CA GLY A 27 -3.66 0.50 13.34
C GLY A 27 -3.32 1.99 13.32
N ASN A 28 -3.89 2.78 12.42
CA ASN A 28 -3.46 4.17 12.19
C ASN A 28 -3.57 5.05 13.44
N ALA A 29 -4.71 5.03 14.13
CA ALA A 29 -4.92 5.83 15.34
C ALA A 29 -3.92 5.46 16.45
N PHE A 30 -3.69 4.16 16.65
CA PHE A 30 -2.72 3.66 17.61
C PHE A 30 -1.30 4.12 17.28
N VAL A 31 -0.87 3.97 16.01
CA VAL A 31 0.49 4.35 15.56
C VAL A 31 0.68 5.86 15.66
N ALA A 32 -0.27 6.64 15.15
CA ALA A 32 -0.23 8.10 15.22
C ALA A 32 -0.07 8.60 16.65
N LYS A 33 -0.89 8.09 17.57
CA LYS A 33 -0.87 8.48 18.98
C LYS A 33 0.40 8.02 19.71
N THR A 34 0.89 6.80 19.39
CA THR A 34 2.02 6.21 20.12
C THR A 34 3.34 6.90 19.81
N TRP A 35 3.53 7.36 18.59
CA TRP A 35 4.78 7.96 18.12
C TRP A 35 4.66 9.41 17.65
N ASP A 36 3.50 10.04 17.87
CA ASP A 36 3.22 11.43 17.45
C ASP A 36 3.47 11.65 15.94
N LEU A 37 2.89 10.75 15.12
CA LEU A 37 3.08 10.74 13.68
C LEU A 37 1.82 11.18 12.94
N GLY A 38 1.98 12.06 11.95
CA GLY A 38 0.93 12.39 11.00
C GLY A 38 0.72 11.27 9.98
N LEU A 39 -0.55 11.07 9.59
CA LEU A 39 -0.91 10.13 8.54
C LEU A 39 -0.63 10.72 7.16
N GLU A 40 -0.02 9.93 6.28
CA GLU A 40 0.29 10.28 4.90
C GLU A 40 -0.32 9.26 3.94
N ILE A 41 -1.11 9.73 2.99
CA ILE A 41 -1.82 8.91 1.98
C ILE A 41 -1.85 9.63 0.63
N HIS A 42 -2.25 8.95 -0.43
CA HIS A 42 -2.65 9.65 -1.65
C HIS A 42 -4.00 10.36 -1.44
N LYS A 43 -4.16 11.58 -1.96
CA LYS A 43 -5.37 12.39 -1.75
C LYS A 43 -6.67 11.70 -2.20
N GLY A 44 -6.60 10.90 -3.26
CA GLY A 44 -7.73 10.14 -3.79
C GLY A 44 -8.25 9.03 -2.85
N GLU A 45 -7.50 8.69 -1.80
CA GLU A 45 -7.92 7.71 -0.78
C GLU A 45 -8.79 8.31 0.34
N ILE A 46 -8.99 9.64 0.37
CA ILE A 46 -9.82 10.28 1.41
C ILE A 46 -11.22 9.66 1.51
N PRO A 47 -11.98 9.41 0.42
CA PRO A 47 -13.32 8.83 0.53
C PRO A 47 -13.30 7.42 1.15
N VAL A 48 -12.26 6.63 0.85
CA VAL A 48 -12.10 5.28 1.40
C VAL A 48 -11.77 5.37 2.90
N LEU A 49 -10.83 6.24 3.29
CA LEU A 49 -10.48 6.49 4.68
C LEU A 49 -11.70 6.93 5.52
N GLU A 50 -12.50 7.86 5.00
CA GLU A 50 -13.70 8.38 5.68
C GLU A 50 -14.80 7.32 5.82
N SER A 51 -14.86 6.34 4.93
CA SER A 51 -15.80 5.22 5.03
C SER A 51 -15.42 4.19 6.10
N GLY A 52 -14.21 4.26 6.65
CA GLY A 52 -13.64 3.25 7.54
C GLY A 52 -14.52 2.86 8.73
N LEU A 53 -15.19 3.84 9.37
CA LEU A 53 -16.08 3.55 10.51
C LEU A 53 -17.33 2.77 10.07
N MET A 54 -17.90 3.10 8.92
CA MET A 54 -19.05 2.38 8.36
C MET A 54 -18.64 0.95 7.97
N VAL A 55 -17.52 0.81 7.26
CA VAL A 55 -17.02 -0.48 6.79
C VAL A 55 -16.63 -1.38 7.95
N SER A 56 -15.97 -0.86 8.99
CA SER A 56 -15.66 -1.63 10.20
C SER A 56 -16.90 -2.20 10.88
N GLY A 57 -17.98 -1.40 10.94
CA GLY A 57 -19.28 -1.84 11.43
C GLY A 57 -19.89 -2.97 10.60
N MET A 58 -19.77 -2.93 9.27
CA MET A 58 -20.25 -4.00 8.38
C MET A 58 -19.51 -5.32 8.58
N TYR A 59 -18.19 -5.26 8.83
CA TYR A 59 -17.37 -6.45 9.08
C TYR A 59 -17.34 -6.87 10.57
N GLY A 60 -17.93 -6.09 11.48
CA GLY A 60 -17.90 -6.38 12.92
C GLY A 60 -16.50 -6.30 13.54
N VAL A 61 -15.59 -5.52 12.95
CA VAL A 61 -14.23 -5.35 13.47
C VAL A 61 -14.11 -4.06 14.26
N PRO A 62 -13.46 -4.06 15.44
CA PRO A 62 -13.20 -2.83 16.21
C PRO A 62 -12.29 -1.89 15.40
N TYR A 63 -12.66 -0.63 15.31
CA TYR A 63 -11.88 0.40 14.63
C TYR A 63 -11.88 1.71 15.41
N ASP A 64 -10.69 2.16 15.75
CA ASP A 64 -10.47 3.52 16.23
C ASP A 64 -10.17 4.41 15.02
N PRO A 65 -10.99 5.43 14.71
CA PRO A 65 -10.87 6.19 13.47
C PRO A 65 -9.47 6.74 13.23
N SER A 66 -8.97 6.56 12.03
CA SER A 66 -7.68 7.13 11.60
C SER A 66 -7.66 8.65 11.77
N PRO A 67 -6.52 9.25 12.09
CA PRO A 67 -6.39 10.69 12.08
C PRO A 67 -6.60 11.24 10.67
N LYS A 68 -6.94 12.53 10.57
CA LYS A 68 -6.95 13.21 9.28
C LYS A 68 -5.54 13.20 8.69
N PRO A 69 -5.40 13.02 7.36
CA PRO A 69 -4.09 13.08 6.72
C PRO A 69 -3.40 14.41 6.99
N SER A 70 -2.14 14.36 7.37
CA SER A 70 -1.29 15.53 7.60
C SER A 70 -0.61 16.00 6.33
N SER A 71 -0.38 15.08 5.39
CA SER A 71 0.19 15.35 4.07
C SER A 71 -0.27 14.35 3.03
N PHE A 72 -0.03 14.67 1.77
CA PHE A 72 -0.40 13.83 0.64
C PHE A 72 0.84 13.41 -0.15
N LEU A 73 0.80 12.18 -0.61
CA LEU A 73 1.82 11.55 -1.43
C LEU A 73 1.30 11.45 -2.87
N ASN A 74 2.11 11.83 -3.85
CA ASN A 74 1.73 11.82 -5.25
C ASN A 74 2.67 10.95 -6.08
N GLU A 75 2.23 10.57 -7.27
CA GLU A 75 3.08 9.88 -8.23
C GLU A 75 4.39 10.64 -8.48
N GLY A 76 5.49 9.92 -8.43
CA GLY A 76 6.82 10.47 -8.66
C GLY A 76 7.48 11.12 -7.46
N ASP A 77 6.75 11.36 -6.36
CA ASP A 77 7.35 11.78 -5.10
C ASP A 77 8.35 10.72 -4.60
N GLU A 78 9.31 11.18 -3.81
CA GLU A 78 10.30 10.30 -3.19
C GLU A 78 10.20 10.36 -1.67
N ILE A 79 10.29 9.21 -1.04
CA ILE A 79 10.42 9.06 0.40
C ILE A 79 11.86 8.67 0.69
N VAL A 80 12.56 9.50 1.46
CA VAL A 80 13.92 9.18 1.94
C VAL A 80 13.82 8.73 3.39
N LEU A 81 14.28 7.52 3.66
CA LEU A 81 14.30 6.92 4.98
C LEU A 81 15.66 6.27 5.23
N ASP A 82 16.43 6.84 6.15
CA ASP A 82 17.77 6.34 6.53
C ASP A 82 18.70 6.05 5.33
N GLY A 83 18.70 6.97 4.35
CA GLY A 83 19.48 6.84 3.12
C GLY A 83 18.86 5.98 2.01
N HIS A 84 17.79 5.25 2.31
CA HIS A 84 17.02 4.52 1.30
C HIS A 84 15.99 5.43 0.64
N VAL A 85 15.98 5.45 -0.69
CA VAL A 85 15.03 6.24 -1.48
C VAL A 85 13.96 5.32 -2.03
N MET A 86 12.69 5.64 -1.75
CA MET A 86 11.53 4.95 -2.31
C MET A 86 10.74 5.90 -3.19
N LYS A 87 10.61 5.56 -4.46
CA LYS A 87 9.76 6.29 -5.41
C LYS A 87 8.32 5.84 -5.30
N ILE A 88 7.38 6.79 -5.33
CA ILE A 88 5.95 6.51 -5.34
C ILE A 88 5.49 6.21 -6.76
N LEU A 89 4.86 5.05 -6.93
CA LEU A 89 4.17 4.63 -8.14
C LEU A 89 2.67 4.73 -7.91
N PHE A 90 1.92 5.35 -8.82
CA PHE A 90 0.47 5.44 -8.74
C PHE A 90 -0.16 4.22 -9.40
N THR A 91 -0.88 3.42 -8.62
CA THR A 91 -1.37 2.09 -9.02
C THR A 91 -2.84 1.88 -8.66
N PRO A 92 -3.76 2.73 -9.16
CA PRO A 92 -5.19 2.61 -8.88
C PRO A 92 -5.79 1.34 -9.47
N GLY A 93 -6.99 0.97 -8.98
CA GLY A 93 -7.82 -0.09 -9.50
C GLY A 93 -8.30 -1.10 -8.47
N HIS A 94 -7.50 -1.44 -7.46
CA HIS A 94 -7.98 -2.12 -6.26
C HIS A 94 -8.70 -1.13 -5.33
N SER A 95 -8.09 0.00 -5.08
CA SER A 95 -8.64 1.19 -4.44
C SER A 95 -8.50 2.37 -5.41
N PRO A 96 -9.29 3.44 -5.29
CA PRO A 96 -9.31 4.52 -6.28
C PRO A 96 -7.95 5.22 -6.47
N ALA A 97 -7.08 5.16 -5.48
CA ALA A 97 -5.79 5.86 -5.53
C ALA A 97 -4.66 5.14 -4.79
N SER A 98 -4.63 3.83 -4.89
CA SER A 98 -3.52 3.02 -4.36
C SER A 98 -2.17 3.49 -4.89
N ILE A 99 -1.16 3.44 -4.04
CA ILE A 99 0.23 3.74 -4.36
C ILE A 99 1.14 2.59 -3.92
N CYS A 100 2.24 2.39 -4.66
CA CYS A 100 3.31 1.48 -4.29
C CYS A 100 4.59 2.27 -3.98
N PHE A 101 5.48 1.68 -3.18
CA PHE A 101 6.76 2.28 -2.80
C PHE A 101 7.89 1.45 -3.38
N TYR A 102 8.57 1.95 -4.41
CA TYR A 102 9.63 1.26 -5.12
C TYR A 102 11.01 1.73 -4.69
N ASN A 103 11.82 0.84 -4.14
CA ASN A 103 13.25 1.06 -3.90
C ASN A 103 14.06 0.44 -5.02
N MET A 104 14.60 1.30 -5.89
CA MET A 104 15.40 0.86 -7.04
C MET A 104 16.76 0.30 -6.60
N ALA A 105 17.39 0.87 -5.57
CA ALA A 105 18.73 0.50 -5.15
C ALA A 105 18.78 -0.94 -4.59
N ASP A 106 17.76 -1.30 -3.80
CA ASP A 106 17.66 -2.61 -3.15
C ASP A 106 16.77 -3.58 -3.92
N GLY A 107 16.15 -3.15 -5.03
CA GLY A 107 15.39 -4.00 -5.94
C GLY A 107 14.09 -4.57 -5.36
N TRP A 108 13.31 -3.77 -4.60
CA TRP A 108 12.04 -4.19 -4.05
C TRP A 108 10.95 -3.11 -4.16
N VAL A 109 9.69 -3.56 -4.11
CA VAL A 109 8.51 -2.70 -4.06
C VAL A 109 7.53 -3.18 -2.99
N ILE A 110 7.04 -2.25 -2.15
CA ILE A 110 5.87 -2.49 -1.29
C ILE A 110 4.65 -2.23 -2.15
N GLY A 111 3.91 -3.31 -2.46
CA GLY A 111 2.85 -3.30 -3.48
C GLY A 111 1.45 -2.99 -2.96
N GLY A 112 1.23 -3.01 -1.63
CA GLY A 112 -0.14 -3.02 -1.13
C GLY A 112 -0.95 -4.14 -1.80
N ASP A 113 -2.20 -3.87 -2.14
CA ASP A 113 -3.12 -4.85 -2.70
C ASP A 113 -3.24 -4.73 -4.23
N VAL A 114 -2.10 -4.63 -4.91
CA VAL A 114 -2.05 -4.48 -6.38
C VAL A 114 -1.66 -5.80 -7.05
N LEU A 115 -0.50 -6.36 -6.72
CA LEU A 115 0.03 -7.58 -7.32
C LEU A 115 0.42 -8.57 -6.23
N PHE A 116 -0.13 -9.79 -6.31
CA PHE A 116 0.12 -10.89 -5.39
C PHE A 116 0.80 -12.06 -6.11
N TYR A 117 1.29 -13.03 -5.32
CA TYR A 117 1.76 -14.29 -5.87
C TYR A 117 0.63 -15.01 -6.63
N GLU A 118 0.78 -15.16 -7.95
CA GLU A 118 -0.21 -15.76 -8.87
C GLU A 118 -1.62 -15.14 -8.78
N SER A 119 -1.73 -13.88 -8.33
CA SER A 119 -3.00 -13.20 -8.16
C SER A 119 -2.87 -11.69 -8.28
N ILE A 120 -4.01 -10.99 -8.20
CA ILE A 120 -4.09 -9.53 -8.17
C ILE A 120 -5.10 -9.09 -7.10
N GLY A 121 -5.08 -7.82 -6.73
CA GLY A 121 -6.08 -7.23 -5.85
C GLY A 121 -7.50 -7.38 -6.39
N ARG A 122 -8.48 -7.55 -5.52
CA ARG A 122 -9.90 -7.53 -5.90
C ARG A 122 -10.29 -6.12 -6.37
N THR A 123 -11.29 -6.05 -7.25
CA THR A 123 -11.72 -4.80 -7.87
C THR A 123 -13.23 -4.57 -7.77
N ASP A 124 -13.91 -5.35 -6.92
CA ASP A 124 -15.36 -5.34 -6.72
C ASP A 124 -15.80 -4.47 -5.52
N LEU A 125 -14.87 -3.84 -4.83
CA LEU A 125 -15.16 -2.89 -3.76
C LEU A 125 -15.42 -1.48 -4.32
N PRO A 126 -16.10 -0.59 -3.57
CA PRO A 126 -16.36 0.78 -4.02
C PRO A 126 -15.07 1.51 -4.42
N GLY A 127 -15.06 2.04 -5.64
CA GLY A 127 -13.87 2.71 -6.21
C GLY A 127 -12.89 1.77 -6.90
N GLY A 128 -13.12 0.44 -6.87
CA GLY A 128 -12.34 -0.53 -7.63
C GLY A 128 -12.71 -0.55 -9.11
N ASP A 129 -11.72 -0.83 -9.97
CA ASP A 129 -11.90 -1.01 -11.42
C ASP A 129 -10.85 -1.97 -11.97
N HIS A 130 -11.32 -3.07 -12.55
CA HIS A 130 -10.48 -4.16 -13.01
C HIS A 130 -9.56 -3.75 -14.16
N ALA A 131 -10.07 -3.02 -15.12
CA ALA A 131 -9.28 -2.59 -16.28
C ALA A 131 -8.17 -1.63 -15.85
N THR A 132 -8.49 -0.73 -14.92
CA THR A 132 -7.52 0.20 -14.32
C THR A 132 -6.45 -0.55 -13.54
N LEU A 133 -6.79 -1.58 -12.76
CA LEU A 133 -5.81 -2.37 -12.02
C LEU A 133 -4.84 -3.09 -12.97
N LEU A 134 -5.37 -3.76 -14.01
CA LEU A 134 -4.52 -4.43 -15.00
C LEU A 134 -3.59 -3.45 -15.71
N LYS A 135 -4.08 -2.25 -16.02
CA LYS A 135 -3.28 -1.17 -16.61
C LYS A 135 -2.17 -0.73 -15.64
N SER A 136 -2.50 -0.48 -14.38
CA SER A 136 -1.55 -0.09 -13.34
C SER A 136 -0.43 -1.12 -13.20
N ILE A 137 -0.76 -2.41 -13.16
CA ILE A 137 0.24 -3.47 -13.06
C ILE A 137 1.17 -3.46 -14.28
N ARG A 138 0.62 -3.38 -15.50
CA ARG A 138 1.42 -3.41 -16.73
C ARG A 138 2.31 -2.18 -16.89
N GLU A 139 1.77 -0.99 -16.60
CA GLU A 139 2.47 0.27 -16.86
C GLU A 139 3.40 0.71 -15.72
N GLN A 140 3.10 0.34 -14.47
CA GLN A 140 3.88 0.78 -13.31
C GLN A 140 4.75 -0.34 -12.72
N LEU A 141 4.26 -1.58 -12.64
CA LEU A 141 5.01 -2.67 -12.01
C LEU A 141 5.77 -3.52 -13.03
N PHE A 142 5.16 -3.87 -14.16
CA PHE A 142 5.81 -4.73 -15.16
C PHE A 142 6.93 -4.04 -15.95
N VAL A 143 7.08 -2.74 -15.83
CA VAL A 143 8.24 -2.01 -16.37
C VAL A 143 9.48 -2.10 -15.47
N LEU A 144 9.30 -2.54 -14.21
CA LEU A 144 10.40 -2.74 -13.27
C LEU A 144 11.26 -3.95 -13.67
N PRO A 145 12.53 -4.02 -13.21
CA PRO A 145 13.40 -5.16 -13.44
C PRO A 145 12.76 -6.48 -12.98
N SER A 146 12.98 -7.56 -13.73
CA SER A 146 12.37 -8.88 -13.45
C SER A 146 12.71 -9.43 -12.06
N GLU A 147 13.89 -9.08 -11.53
CA GLU A 147 14.33 -9.53 -10.21
C GLU A 147 13.72 -8.72 -9.05
N THR A 148 12.99 -7.62 -9.33
CA THR A 148 12.35 -6.81 -8.29
C THR A 148 11.42 -7.67 -7.46
N ILE A 149 11.64 -7.67 -6.13
CA ILE A 149 10.80 -8.37 -5.17
C ILE A 149 9.57 -7.51 -4.88
N VAL A 150 8.40 -8.12 -4.96
CA VAL A 150 7.12 -7.50 -4.57
C VAL A 150 6.77 -7.97 -3.16
N TYR A 151 6.62 -7.04 -2.23
CA TYR A 151 6.05 -7.26 -0.91
C TYR A 151 4.59 -6.81 -0.91
N PRO A 152 3.64 -7.73 -1.07
CA PRO A 152 2.22 -7.38 -1.14
C PRO A 152 1.63 -7.12 0.25
N GLY A 153 0.41 -6.57 0.29
CA GLY A 153 -0.34 -6.41 1.53
C GLY A 153 -0.77 -7.74 2.14
N HIS A 154 -1.03 -8.75 1.31
CA HIS A 154 -1.43 -10.09 1.72
C HIS A 154 -0.65 -11.18 1.00
N GLY A 155 -0.46 -12.32 1.70
CA GLY A 155 0.21 -13.48 1.13
C GLY A 155 1.73 -13.37 1.08
N PRO A 156 2.41 -14.29 0.38
CA PRO A 156 3.85 -14.31 0.27
C PRO A 156 4.37 -13.26 -0.73
N SER A 157 5.64 -12.88 -0.59
CA SER A 157 6.34 -12.08 -1.59
C SER A 157 6.47 -12.84 -2.91
N THR A 158 6.57 -12.07 -4.00
CA THR A 158 6.80 -12.59 -5.35
C THR A 158 7.85 -11.75 -6.09
N LYS A 159 8.07 -12.04 -7.37
CA LYS A 159 8.96 -11.27 -8.25
C LYS A 159 8.23 -10.80 -9.49
N ILE A 160 8.57 -9.61 -9.96
CA ILE A 160 8.00 -9.05 -11.19
C ILE A 160 8.15 -10.00 -12.38
N GLY A 161 9.32 -10.60 -12.56
CA GLY A 161 9.56 -11.54 -13.66
C GLY A 161 8.73 -12.81 -13.57
N TYR A 162 8.49 -13.31 -12.36
CA TYR A 162 7.63 -14.46 -12.13
C TYR A 162 6.18 -14.16 -12.51
N GLU A 163 5.64 -13.05 -12.03
CA GLU A 163 4.25 -12.68 -12.29
C GLU A 163 3.98 -12.34 -13.77
N LYS A 164 4.97 -11.80 -14.49
CA LYS A 164 4.88 -11.62 -15.94
C LYS A 164 4.66 -12.93 -16.70
N MET A 165 5.21 -14.05 -16.21
CA MET A 165 5.15 -15.34 -16.90
C MET A 165 3.99 -16.21 -16.44
N PHE A 166 3.63 -16.15 -15.16
CA PHE A 166 2.78 -17.16 -14.55
C PHE A 166 1.49 -16.64 -13.94
N ASN A 167 1.32 -15.32 -13.80
CA ASN A 167 0.10 -14.77 -13.20
C ASN A 167 -1.11 -15.00 -14.11
N PRO A 168 -2.13 -15.77 -13.66
CA PRO A 168 -3.26 -16.15 -14.51
C PRO A 168 -4.22 -14.98 -14.86
N PHE A 169 -4.10 -13.85 -14.18
CA PHE A 169 -4.91 -12.65 -14.42
C PHE A 169 -4.29 -11.70 -15.44
N LEU A 170 -3.02 -11.92 -15.79
CA LEU A 170 -2.21 -10.97 -16.57
C LEU A 170 -1.74 -11.53 -17.92
N ASN A 171 -1.95 -12.83 -18.13
CA ASN A 171 -1.60 -13.57 -19.35
C ASN A 171 -2.84 -13.97 -20.13
#